data_f918cfce1f805fd5f8845f46797497b2
#
_entry.id   f918cfce1f805fd5f8845f46797497b2
#
_cell.length_a   1.000
_cell.length_b   1.000
_cell.length_c   1.000
_cell.angle_alpha   90.00
_cell.angle_beta   90.00
_cell.angle_gamma   90.00
#
_symmetry.space_group_name_H-M   'P 1'
#
loop_
_entity.id
_entity.type
_entity.pdbx_description
1 polymer ?
#
loop_
_entity_poly.entity_id
_entity_poly.type
_entity_poly.pdbx_seq_one_letter_code
_entity_poly.pdbx_strand_id
1 'polypeptide(L)'
;MQAGILAAAGIIVRIIGILYRSPLVAIIGDEGNGYYSTAYTIYTIILLISTNGIPSAVSKIVAGLMAKKQYRNAHKILMGAFCYVFVAGGLASAFCFLFADSIVGKSSAMVLKVFTPTIFFSGLLGVFRGYFQAHGSMIQTSFSQIMEQIVNALVSIGAAVLFMSFVKDADTSTQAVYGAMGSAVGTGAGVLTALLFMAAVYGVNNKMFRRRRERDRTREDLSYGQVFKMIFTMVTPVILSTCIYNMSSATNLEIYCSIVEKLKGYTEAQATTFYGLYSGKANPITNIPIAFATAMSSAIIPTISGSFEKGDREGTKKKVGDAVKTTMLISIPAAVGMAVLAKPVVFVLYPQQGTLDMVAGLLRILAISVVFYGLSTLTNGVLQGTGYVNRPVIHAAIALGIQTMVLALLLVFTPLDIYALSVAAVCYSFCMCIMNGLCIRKKLGYKQEVVRTFIIPMVSALGMGVVAFFVYQGLNFVFVTMKLLEKGTLNWGLNCICLIFAVLVAVVVYFALVIKLGGVNREEMIALPKGRTLVRIAEKIHLLQK
;
A
#
# COMPACT_ATOMS: atom_id res chain seq x y z
N MET A 1 -21.66 -0.15 -6.68
CA MET A 1 -21.81 0.53 -5.37
C MET A 1 -20.98 -0.14 -4.27
N GLN A 2 -21.09 -1.44 -4.00
CA GLN A 2 -20.38 -2.12 -2.90
C GLN A 2 -18.84 -2.14 -3.05
N ALA A 3 -18.31 -2.36 -4.26
CA ALA A 3 -16.86 -2.28 -4.51
C ALA A 3 -16.29 -0.87 -4.24
N GLY A 4 -17.08 0.17 -4.48
CA GLY A 4 -16.69 1.55 -4.15
C GLY A 4 -16.59 1.79 -2.64
N ILE A 5 -17.46 1.16 -1.84
CA ILE A 5 -17.40 1.25 -0.36
C ILE A 5 -16.11 0.62 0.17
N LEU A 6 -15.72 -0.55 -0.36
CA LEU A 6 -14.48 -1.22 0.04
C LEU A 6 -13.24 -0.40 -0.38
N ALA A 7 -13.26 0.20 -1.57
CA ALA A 7 -12.17 1.07 -2.03
C ALA A 7 -12.04 2.33 -1.17
N ALA A 8 -13.16 2.98 -0.84
CA ALA A 8 -13.19 4.14 0.06
C ALA A 8 -12.67 3.79 1.47
N ALA A 9 -13.10 2.65 2.02
CA ALA A 9 -12.60 2.15 3.30
C ALA A 9 -11.08 1.92 3.25
N GLY A 10 -10.56 1.34 2.16
CA GLY A 10 -9.12 1.14 1.97
C GLY A 10 -8.33 2.45 1.95
N ILE A 11 -8.87 3.53 1.38
CA ILE A 11 -8.25 4.85 1.41
C ILE A 11 -8.25 5.42 2.84
N ILE A 12 -9.39 5.36 3.53
CA ILE A 12 -9.53 5.84 4.92
C ILE A 12 -8.54 5.11 5.84
N VAL A 13 -8.44 3.78 5.75
CA VAL A 13 -7.49 2.95 6.51
C VAL A 13 -6.05 3.40 6.27
N ARG A 14 -5.66 3.71 5.02
CA ARG A 14 -4.31 4.21 4.72
C ARG A 14 -4.03 5.60 5.29
N ILE A 15 -5.02 6.49 5.23
CA ILE A 15 -4.91 7.83 5.84
C ILE A 15 -4.72 7.71 7.36
N ILE A 16 -5.55 6.93 8.05
CA ILE A 16 -5.40 6.67 9.48
C ILE A 16 -4.02 6.08 9.76
N GLY A 17 -3.59 5.09 8.93
CA GLY A 17 -2.30 4.43 9.06
C GLY A 17 -1.09 5.36 8.98
N ILE A 18 -1.16 6.42 8.20
CA ILE A 18 -0.10 7.43 8.12
C ILE A 18 -0.17 8.42 9.27
N LEU A 19 -1.39 8.88 9.59
CA LEU A 19 -1.58 9.90 10.62
C LEU A 19 -1.16 9.42 12.03
N TYR A 20 -1.50 8.17 12.41
CA TYR A 20 -1.10 7.68 13.74
C TYR A 20 0.39 7.37 13.84
N ARG A 21 1.06 7.09 12.71
CA ARG A 21 2.50 6.83 12.71
C ARG A 21 3.33 8.02 13.13
N SER A 22 2.88 9.23 12.85
CA SER A 22 3.55 10.46 13.28
C SER A 22 3.73 10.55 14.80
N PRO A 23 2.66 10.53 15.63
CA PRO A 23 2.82 10.54 17.09
C PRO A 23 3.50 9.28 17.61
N LEU A 24 3.28 8.12 16.99
CA LEU A 24 3.94 6.88 17.39
C LEU A 24 5.47 7.00 17.28
N VAL A 25 5.98 7.44 16.13
CA VAL A 25 7.43 7.61 15.91
C VAL A 25 8.01 8.70 16.81
N ALA A 26 7.25 9.73 17.14
CA ALA A 26 7.67 10.72 18.12
C ALA A 26 7.90 10.14 19.52
N ILE A 27 7.13 9.10 19.88
CA ILE A 27 7.23 8.41 21.18
C ILE A 27 8.37 7.40 21.19
N ILE A 28 8.41 6.48 20.20
CA ILE A 28 9.36 5.37 20.19
C ILE A 28 10.73 5.72 19.60
N GLY A 29 10.86 6.91 19.00
CA GLY A 29 12.07 7.38 18.33
C GLY A 29 12.37 6.66 17.01
N ASP A 30 13.47 7.06 16.37
CA ASP A 30 13.89 6.48 15.08
C ASP A 30 14.39 5.05 15.23
N GLU A 31 15.08 4.74 16.31
CA GLU A 31 15.57 3.41 16.62
C GLU A 31 14.40 2.43 16.86
N GLY A 32 13.41 2.82 17.69
CA GLY A 32 12.21 2.01 17.90
C GLY A 32 11.40 1.80 16.61
N ASN A 33 11.30 2.84 15.77
CA ASN A 33 10.69 2.71 14.45
C ASN A 33 11.49 1.77 13.52
N GLY A 34 12.81 1.72 13.67
CA GLY A 34 13.69 0.76 12.99
C GLY A 34 13.36 -0.68 13.34
N TYR A 35 13.36 -1.01 14.64
CA TYR A 35 13.02 -2.35 15.13
C TYR A 35 11.60 -2.77 14.74
N TYR A 36 10.64 -1.86 14.89
CA TYR A 36 9.25 -2.09 14.46
C TYR A 36 9.15 -2.38 12.96
N SER A 37 9.78 -1.55 12.13
CA SER A 37 9.68 -1.66 10.67
C SER A 37 10.35 -2.91 10.13
N THR A 38 11.48 -3.32 10.72
CA THR A 38 12.19 -4.57 10.43
C THR A 38 11.30 -5.78 10.75
N ALA A 39 10.78 -5.84 11.98
CA ALA A 39 9.89 -6.91 12.41
C ALA A 39 8.59 -6.95 11.59
N TYR A 40 8.00 -5.79 11.29
CA TYR A 40 6.78 -5.66 10.49
C TYR A 40 6.98 -6.13 9.05
N THR A 41 8.15 -5.91 8.45
CA THR A 41 8.47 -6.40 7.10
C THR A 41 8.41 -7.93 7.06
N ILE A 42 9.07 -8.61 7.99
CA ILE A 42 9.06 -10.08 8.07
C ILE A 42 7.66 -10.61 8.42
N TYR A 43 7.01 -10.01 9.43
CA TYR A 43 5.62 -10.33 9.77
C TYR A 43 4.70 -10.29 8.55
N THR A 44 4.77 -9.22 7.77
CA THR A 44 3.91 -9.04 6.58
C THR A 44 4.15 -10.12 5.54
N ILE A 45 5.39 -10.53 5.31
CA ILE A 45 5.72 -11.59 4.33
C ILE A 45 5.18 -12.93 4.80
N ILE A 46 5.38 -13.30 6.06
CA ILE A 46 4.86 -14.55 6.61
C ILE A 46 3.32 -14.54 6.58
N LEU A 47 2.71 -13.41 6.90
CA LEU A 47 1.26 -13.21 6.77
C LEU A 47 0.78 -13.40 5.33
N LEU A 48 1.48 -12.84 4.35
CA LEU A 48 1.13 -12.97 2.94
C LEU A 48 1.24 -14.43 2.46
N ILE A 49 2.27 -15.15 2.87
CA ILE A 49 2.48 -16.55 2.51
C ILE A 49 1.43 -17.45 3.17
N SER A 50 1.04 -17.16 4.40
CA SER A 50 0.17 -18.07 5.18
C SER A 50 -1.33 -17.83 4.94
N THR A 51 -1.76 -16.57 4.77
CA THR A 51 -3.19 -16.22 4.92
C THR A 51 -3.76 -15.28 3.87
N ASN A 52 -2.96 -14.53 3.14
CA ASN A 52 -3.46 -13.45 2.29
C ASN A 52 -4.38 -13.92 1.13
N GLY A 53 -4.18 -15.12 0.62
CA GLY A 53 -5.01 -15.72 -0.45
C GLY A 53 -6.40 -16.18 0.02
N ILE A 54 -6.59 -16.34 1.33
CA ILE A 54 -7.78 -16.97 1.90
C ILE A 54 -9.07 -16.17 1.66
N PRO A 55 -9.12 -14.84 1.91
CA PRO A 55 -10.34 -14.07 1.67
C PRO A 55 -10.83 -14.19 0.22
N SER A 56 -9.91 -14.11 -0.74
CA SER A 56 -10.22 -14.19 -2.17
C SER A 56 -10.68 -15.59 -2.58
N ALA A 57 -10.00 -16.62 -2.09
CA ALA A 57 -10.35 -18.02 -2.38
C ALA A 57 -11.72 -18.40 -1.78
N VAL A 58 -11.93 -18.11 -0.50
CA VAL A 58 -13.20 -18.37 0.18
C VAL A 58 -14.33 -17.61 -0.51
N SER A 59 -14.12 -16.31 -0.81
CA SER A 59 -15.13 -15.50 -1.50
C SER A 59 -15.52 -16.10 -2.84
N LYS A 60 -14.55 -16.50 -3.66
CA LYS A 60 -14.80 -17.04 -5.00
C LYS A 60 -15.49 -18.41 -4.96
N ILE A 61 -15.01 -19.32 -4.10
CA ILE A 61 -15.57 -20.68 -3.99
C ILE A 61 -17.01 -20.62 -3.43
N VAL A 62 -17.19 -19.89 -2.33
CA VAL A 62 -18.50 -19.77 -1.67
C VAL A 62 -19.51 -19.07 -2.60
N ALA A 63 -19.13 -18.00 -3.29
CA ALA A 63 -20.00 -17.32 -4.25
C ALA A 63 -20.44 -18.27 -5.39
N GLY A 64 -19.52 -19.08 -5.92
CA GLY A 64 -19.82 -20.07 -6.93
C GLY A 64 -20.81 -21.14 -6.45
N LEU A 65 -20.65 -21.65 -5.22
CA LEU A 65 -21.56 -22.61 -4.61
C LEU A 65 -22.94 -22.00 -4.30
N MET A 66 -22.97 -20.75 -3.86
CA MET A 66 -24.22 -20.02 -3.61
C MET A 66 -25.01 -19.76 -4.90
N ALA A 67 -24.34 -19.47 -6.01
CA ALA A 67 -24.98 -19.33 -7.32
C ALA A 67 -25.68 -20.63 -7.75
N LYS A 68 -25.12 -21.78 -7.36
CA LYS A 68 -25.71 -23.12 -7.56
C LYS A 68 -26.71 -23.52 -6.46
N LYS A 69 -27.01 -22.62 -5.51
CA LYS A 69 -27.88 -22.86 -4.32
C LYS A 69 -27.37 -23.98 -3.38
N GLN A 70 -26.07 -24.32 -3.42
CA GLN A 70 -25.40 -25.31 -2.60
C GLN A 70 -24.94 -24.73 -1.25
N TYR A 71 -25.87 -24.34 -0.40
CA TYR A 71 -25.58 -23.63 0.87
C TYR A 71 -24.89 -24.51 1.91
N ARG A 72 -25.16 -25.84 1.91
CA ARG A 72 -24.46 -26.81 2.78
C ARG A 72 -23.00 -26.93 2.42
N ASN A 73 -22.68 -27.02 1.14
CA ASN A 73 -21.31 -27.04 0.64
C ASN A 73 -20.58 -25.71 0.89
N ALA A 74 -21.26 -24.59 0.71
CA ALA A 74 -20.71 -23.27 1.05
C ALA A 74 -20.30 -23.17 2.54
N HIS A 75 -21.10 -23.74 3.44
CA HIS A 75 -20.75 -23.82 4.86
C HIS A 75 -19.60 -24.80 5.15
N LYS A 76 -19.51 -25.93 4.44
CA LYS A 76 -18.35 -26.82 4.54
C LYS A 76 -17.06 -26.14 4.11
N ILE A 77 -17.10 -25.29 3.06
CA ILE A 77 -15.94 -24.47 2.67
C ILE A 77 -15.55 -23.51 3.79
N LEU A 78 -16.51 -22.87 4.46
CA LEU A 78 -16.23 -21.99 5.61
C LEU A 78 -15.49 -22.76 6.72
N MET A 79 -16.02 -23.94 7.11
CA MET A 79 -15.38 -24.76 8.15
C MET A 79 -14.01 -25.30 7.71
N GLY A 80 -13.90 -25.77 6.46
CA GLY A 80 -12.63 -26.20 5.89
C GLY A 80 -11.58 -25.09 5.84
N ALA A 81 -12.00 -23.86 5.53
CA ALA A 81 -11.11 -22.70 5.55
C ALA A 81 -10.63 -22.35 6.97
N PHE A 82 -11.50 -22.47 7.99
CA PHE A 82 -11.08 -22.33 9.38
C PHE A 82 -10.06 -23.42 9.79
N CYS A 83 -10.30 -24.68 9.43
CA CYS A 83 -9.33 -25.75 9.68
C CYS A 83 -8.01 -25.51 8.97
N TYR A 84 -8.04 -25.07 7.69
CA TYR A 84 -6.84 -24.72 6.94
C TYR A 84 -6.03 -23.63 7.62
N VAL A 85 -6.68 -22.54 8.04
CA VAL A 85 -6.03 -21.43 8.73
C VAL A 85 -5.51 -21.84 10.10
N PHE A 86 -6.25 -22.66 10.82
CA PHE A 86 -5.80 -23.16 12.12
C PHE A 86 -4.47 -23.91 11.99
N VAL A 87 -4.33 -24.73 10.97
CA VAL A 87 -3.09 -25.47 10.70
C VAL A 87 -2.03 -24.56 10.06
N ALA A 88 -2.32 -23.98 8.91
CA ALA A 88 -1.32 -23.19 8.17
C ALA A 88 -0.92 -21.88 8.88
N GLY A 89 -1.89 -21.15 9.40
CA GLY A 89 -1.65 -19.93 10.18
C GLY A 89 -1.00 -20.22 11.53
N GLY A 90 -1.40 -21.32 12.19
CA GLY A 90 -0.77 -21.77 13.43
C GLY A 90 0.67 -22.20 13.25
N LEU A 91 0.96 -22.98 12.21
CA LEU A 91 2.34 -23.37 11.87
C LEU A 91 3.20 -22.15 11.47
N ALA A 92 2.67 -21.22 10.69
CA ALA A 92 3.37 -20.01 10.32
C ALA A 92 3.67 -19.12 11.53
N SER A 93 2.70 -18.99 12.45
CA SER A 93 2.87 -18.26 13.71
C SER A 93 3.93 -18.92 14.60
N ALA A 94 3.86 -20.24 14.78
CA ALA A 94 4.83 -21.00 15.55
C ALA A 94 6.25 -20.94 14.94
N PHE A 95 6.36 -21.10 13.62
CA PHE A 95 7.62 -20.95 12.89
C PHE A 95 8.22 -19.57 13.12
N CYS A 96 7.42 -18.51 12.94
CA CYS A 96 7.88 -17.15 13.13
C CYS A 96 8.36 -16.90 14.58
N PHE A 97 7.63 -17.44 15.58
CA PHE A 97 8.01 -17.31 16.99
C PHE A 97 9.33 -18.03 17.31
N LEU A 98 9.48 -19.27 16.87
CA LEU A 98 10.63 -20.11 17.17
C LEU A 98 11.92 -19.64 16.47
N PHE A 99 11.78 -19.15 15.23
CA PHE A 99 12.92 -18.74 14.41
C PHE A 99 13.14 -17.22 14.34
N ALA A 100 12.41 -16.43 15.14
CA ALA A 100 12.52 -14.97 15.13
C ALA A 100 13.96 -14.48 15.28
N ASP A 101 14.71 -15.03 16.25
CA ASP A 101 16.09 -14.64 16.55
C ASP A 101 17.08 -15.02 15.43
N SER A 102 16.72 -15.97 14.56
CA SER A 102 17.54 -16.38 13.41
C SER A 102 17.18 -15.60 12.13
N ILE A 103 15.97 -15.03 12.08
CA ILE A 103 15.47 -14.31 10.89
C ILE A 103 15.85 -12.83 10.94
N VAL A 104 15.82 -12.25 12.14
CA VAL A 104 16.17 -10.83 12.37
C VAL A 104 17.03 -10.73 13.62
N GLY A 105 17.76 -9.63 13.77
CA GLY A 105 18.58 -9.39 14.94
C GLY A 105 17.78 -9.40 16.26
N LYS A 106 18.46 -9.60 17.38
CA LYS A 106 17.85 -9.85 18.70
C LYS A 106 16.79 -8.81 19.12
N SER A 107 17.05 -7.54 18.88
CA SER A 107 16.13 -6.44 19.24
C SER A 107 14.86 -6.49 18.41
N SER A 108 14.97 -6.65 17.10
CA SER A 108 13.84 -6.80 16.19
C SER A 108 13.08 -8.11 16.40
N ALA A 109 13.78 -9.18 16.84
CA ALA A 109 13.16 -10.47 17.13
C ALA A 109 12.15 -10.41 18.28
N MET A 110 12.43 -9.63 19.33
CA MET A 110 11.49 -9.42 20.42
C MET A 110 10.18 -8.81 19.91
N VAL A 111 10.28 -7.81 19.02
CA VAL A 111 9.13 -7.18 18.39
C VAL A 111 8.40 -8.16 17.46
N LEU A 112 9.14 -8.96 16.69
CA LEU A 112 8.58 -9.95 15.79
C LEU A 112 7.79 -11.03 16.56
N LYS A 113 8.28 -11.49 17.71
CA LYS A 113 7.58 -12.44 18.58
C LYS A 113 6.21 -11.91 19.03
N VAL A 114 6.08 -10.60 19.27
CA VAL A 114 4.79 -9.97 19.60
C VAL A 114 3.83 -9.98 18.40
N PHE A 115 4.32 -9.90 17.17
CA PHE A 115 3.49 -10.00 15.97
C PHE A 115 2.97 -11.41 15.68
N THR A 116 3.61 -12.47 16.20
CA THR A 116 3.32 -13.85 15.78
C THR A 116 1.87 -14.28 16.00
N PRO A 117 1.20 -14.00 17.14
CA PRO A 117 -0.21 -14.33 17.31
C PRO A 117 -1.13 -13.63 16.30
N THR A 118 -0.72 -12.45 15.84
CA THR A 118 -1.49 -11.66 14.88
C THR A 118 -1.59 -12.36 13.52
N ILE A 119 -0.57 -13.16 13.12
CA ILE A 119 -0.60 -13.96 11.89
C ILE A 119 -1.80 -14.94 11.93
N PHE A 120 -1.95 -15.63 13.04
CA PHE A 120 -3.03 -16.58 13.24
C PHE A 120 -4.42 -15.90 13.23
N PHE A 121 -4.58 -14.83 14.00
CA PHE A 121 -5.85 -14.09 14.06
C PHE A 121 -6.21 -13.44 12.72
N SER A 122 -5.23 -12.93 11.98
CA SER A 122 -5.46 -12.36 10.64
C SER A 122 -5.99 -13.39 9.65
N GLY A 123 -5.52 -14.63 9.73
CA GLY A 123 -6.03 -15.72 8.91
C GLY A 123 -7.50 -16.02 9.20
N LEU A 124 -7.87 -16.13 10.48
CA LEU A 124 -9.27 -16.36 10.90
C LEU A 124 -10.17 -15.19 10.46
N LEU A 125 -9.70 -13.96 10.61
CA LEU A 125 -10.39 -12.76 10.14
C LEU A 125 -10.59 -12.79 8.62
N GLY A 126 -9.57 -13.25 7.89
CA GLY A 126 -9.61 -13.41 6.44
C GLY A 126 -10.71 -14.37 5.97
N VAL A 127 -10.93 -15.48 6.69
CA VAL A 127 -12.01 -16.43 6.41
C VAL A 127 -13.39 -15.77 6.52
N PHE A 128 -13.64 -15.04 7.61
CA PHE A 128 -14.90 -14.33 7.78
C PHE A 128 -15.10 -13.25 6.71
N ARG A 129 -14.08 -12.43 6.43
CA ARG A 129 -14.15 -11.41 5.38
C ARG A 129 -14.50 -12.01 4.03
N GLY A 130 -13.81 -13.09 3.64
CA GLY A 130 -14.09 -13.83 2.39
C GLY A 130 -15.51 -14.37 2.34
N TYR A 131 -16.01 -14.93 3.43
CA TYR A 131 -17.36 -15.46 3.51
C TYR A 131 -18.44 -14.37 3.34
N PHE A 132 -18.30 -13.22 4.02
CA PHE A 132 -19.24 -12.11 3.86
C PHE A 132 -19.16 -11.46 2.47
N GLN A 133 -17.97 -11.33 1.90
CA GLN A 133 -17.80 -10.86 0.52
C GLN A 133 -18.51 -11.76 -0.48
N ALA A 134 -18.45 -13.10 -0.29
CA ALA A 134 -19.19 -14.06 -1.11
C ALA A 134 -20.71 -13.84 -1.07
N HIS A 135 -21.24 -13.39 0.06
CA HIS A 135 -22.66 -13.05 0.22
C HIS A 135 -23.03 -11.67 -0.39
N GLY A 136 -22.09 -11.04 -1.07
CA GLY A 136 -22.30 -9.73 -1.71
C GLY A 136 -22.28 -8.56 -0.72
N SER A 137 -21.87 -8.77 0.54
CA SER A 137 -21.85 -7.71 1.55
C SER A 137 -20.41 -7.25 1.81
N MET A 138 -20.07 -6.08 1.25
CA MET A 138 -18.76 -5.45 1.45
C MET A 138 -18.74 -4.52 2.66
N ILE A 139 -19.91 -4.14 3.20
CA ILE A 139 -20.04 -3.16 4.29
C ILE A 139 -19.36 -3.70 5.56
N GLN A 140 -19.64 -4.96 5.95
CA GLN A 140 -19.05 -5.55 7.15
C GLN A 140 -17.53 -5.64 7.05
N THR A 141 -17.02 -6.04 5.89
CA THR A 141 -15.57 -6.09 5.62
C THR A 141 -14.96 -4.69 5.74
N SER A 142 -15.58 -3.69 5.11
CA SER A 142 -15.10 -2.29 5.16
C SER A 142 -15.09 -1.73 6.58
N PHE A 143 -16.17 -1.96 7.31
CA PHE A 143 -16.28 -1.51 8.70
C PHE A 143 -15.25 -2.21 9.60
N SER A 144 -15.05 -3.53 9.42
CA SER A 144 -14.02 -4.27 10.17
C SER A 144 -12.60 -3.73 9.91
N GLN A 145 -12.28 -3.29 8.68
CA GLN A 145 -10.98 -2.71 8.35
C GLN A 145 -10.77 -1.34 9.00
N ILE A 146 -11.78 -0.49 9.00
CA ILE A 146 -11.70 0.83 9.64
C ILE A 146 -11.55 0.66 11.16
N MET A 147 -12.35 -0.22 11.77
CA MET A 147 -12.29 -0.49 13.21
C MET A 147 -10.92 -1.08 13.62
N GLU A 148 -10.41 -2.05 12.84
CA GLU A 148 -9.06 -2.60 13.01
C GLU A 148 -8.01 -1.49 13.06
N GLN A 149 -8.08 -0.54 12.12
CA GLN A 149 -7.08 0.53 12.01
C GLN A 149 -7.22 1.57 13.13
N ILE A 150 -8.44 1.90 13.56
CA ILE A 150 -8.65 2.81 14.68
C ILE A 150 -8.12 2.19 15.98
N VAL A 151 -8.46 0.93 16.26
CA VAL A 151 -7.99 0.24 17.48
C VAL A 151 -6.47 0.06 17.43
N ASN A 152 -5.91 -0.32 16.27
CA ASN A 152 -4.48 -0.37 16.07
C ASN A 152 -3.83 0.98 16.43
N ALA A 153 -4.32 2.09 15.89
CA ALA A 153 -3.77 3.41 16.15
C ALA A 153 -3.77 3.77 17.65
N LEU A 154 -4.91 3.58 18.32
CA LEU A 154 -5.07 3.91 19.75
C LEU A 154 -4.22 3.01 20.65
N VAL A 155 -4.28 1.70 20.42
CA VAL A 155 -3.57 0.72 21.27
C VAL A 155 -2.06 0.77 20.99
N SER A 156 -1.61 0.98 19.75
CA SER A 156 -0.17 1.12 19.44
C SER A 156 0.46 2.26 20.22
N ILE A 157 -0.19 3.42 20.26
CA ILE A 157 0.32 4.59 20.99
C ILE A 157 0.27 4.32 22.49
N GLY A 158 -0.87 3.86 23.00
CA GLY A 158 -1.04 3.62 24.46
C GLY A 158 -0.11 2.53 24.98
N ALA A 159 0.01 1.41 24.26
CA ALA A 159 0.88 0.30 24.66
C ALA A 159 2.38 0.66 24.50
N ALA A 160 2.75 1.48 23.52
CA ALA A 160 4.14 1.96 23.40
C ALA A 160 4.53 2.77 24.63
N VAL A 161 3.71 3.74 25.05
CA VAL A 161 3.94 4.55 26.27
C VAL A 161 3.99 3.64 27.50
N LEU A 162 3.05 2.72 27.64
CA LEU A 162 2.98 1.80 28.76
C LEU A 162 4.22 0.91 28.86
N PHE A 163 4.64 0.29 27.77
CA PHE A 163 5.80 -0.61 27.76
C PHE A 163 7.11 0.15 28.04
N MET A 164 7.28 1.34 27.48
CA MET A 164 8.42 2.20 27.79
C MET A 164 8.42 2.61 29.28
N SER A 165 7.24 2.76 29.90
CA SER A 165 7.17 3.09 31.32
C SER A 165 7.67 2.00 32.26
N PHE A 166 7.69 0.74 31.82
CA PHE A 166 8.25 -0.39 32.60
C PHE A 166 9.78 -0.41 32.61
N VAL A 167 10.42 0.27 31.67
CA VAL A 167 11.88 0.29 31.49
C VAL A 167 12.46 1.71 31.49
N LYS A 168 11.88 2.62 32.25
CA LYS A 168 12.28 4.04 32.29
C LYS A 168 13.75 4.24 32.67
N ASP A 169 14.28 3.38 33.53
CA ASP A 169 15.64 3.45 34.04
C ASP A 169 16.66 2.67 33.16
N ALA A 170 16.18 2.03 32.10
CA ALA A 170 17.02 1.30 31.16
C ALA A 170 17.64 2.25 30.10
N ASP A 171 18.63 1.74 29.38
CA ASP A 171 19.23 2.44 28.26
C ASP A 171 18.24 2.75 27.13
N THR A 172 18.56 3.76 26.33
CA THR A 172 17.68 4.27 25.27
C THR A 172 17.30 3.18 24.25
N SER A 173 18.23 2.27 23.95
CA SER A 173 17.98 1.17 23.02
C SER A 173 16.95 0.17 23.57
N THR A 174 17.05 -0.19 24.87
CA THR A 174 16.04 -1.03 25.53
C THR A 174 14.68 -0.36 25.54
N GLN A 175 14.60 0.94 25.85
CA GLN A 175 13.35 1.69 25.78
C GLN A 175 12.74 1.69 24.38
N ALA A 176 13.58 1.84 23.33
CA ALA A 176 13.15 1.79 21.94
C ALA A 176 12.57 0.42 21.55
N VAL A 177 13.19 -0.69 21.99
CA VAL A 177 12.66 -2.05 21.78
C VAL A 177 11.30 -2.24 22.45
N TYR A 178 11.15 -1.83 23.71
CA TYR A 178 9.88 -1.95 24.43
C TYR A 178 8.79 -1.07 23.83
N GLY A 179 9.12 0.14 23.37
CA GLY A 179 8.20 1.00 22.61
C GLY A 179 7.74 0.34 21.30
N ALA A 180 8.66 -0.28 20.57
CA ALA A 180 8.34 -1.03 19.35
C ALA A 180 7.47 -2.27 19.63
N MET A 181 7.74 -3.01 20.73
CA MET A 181 6.90 -4.13 21.18
C MET A 181 5.47 -3.66 21.50
N GLY A 182 5.32 -2.57 22.25
CA GLY A 182 4.02 -1.98 22.56
C GLY A 182 3.25 -1.61 21.29
N SER A 183 3.94 -1.03 20.30
CA SER A 183 3.37 -0.74 18.97
C SER A 183 2.87 -2.00 18.26
N ALA A 184 3.61 -3.09 18.36
CA ALA A 184 3.23 -4.37 17.74
C ALA A 184 1.97 -4.98 18.40
N VAL A 185 1.79 -4.80 19.73
CA VAL A 185 0.57 -5.18 20.44
C VAL A 185 -0.65 -4.47 19.86
N GLY A 186 -0.53 -3.20 19.46
CA GLY A 186 -1.62 -2.45 18.84
C GLY A 186 -2.12 -3.09 17.55
N THR A 187 -1.19 -3.57 16.70
CA THR A 187 -1.57 -4.28 15.46
C THR A 187 -2.35 -5.57 15.79
N GLY A 188 -1.91 -6.35 16.77
CA GLY A 188 -2.61 -7.54 17.24
C GLY A 188 -4.00 -7.25 17.81
N ALA A 189 -4.10 -6.20 18.64
CA ALA A 189 -5.37 -5.76 19.22
C ALA A 189 -6.37 -5.31 18.15
N GLY A 190 -5.91 -4.58 17.13
CA GLY A 190 -6.73 -4.18 15.99
C GLY A 190 -7.32 -5.38 15.26
N VAL A 191 -6.46 -6.33 14.88
CA VAL A 191 -6.87 -7.57 14.19
C VAL A 191 -7.83 -8.39 15.05
N LEU A 192 -7.53 -8.57 16.34
CA LEU A 192 -8.39 -9.32 17.26
C LEU A 192 -9.76 -8.67 17.40
N THR A 193 -9.82 -7.35 17.54
CA THR A 193 -11.09 -6.60 17.61
C THR A 193 -11.91 -6.77 16.34
N ALA A 194 -11.27 -6.67 15.15
CA ALA A 194 -11.94 -6.91 13.88
C ALA A 194 -12.44 -8.36 13.75
N LEU A 195 -11.66 -9.34 14.23
CA LEU A 195 -12.06 -10.75 14.28
C LEU A 195 -13.30 -10.97 15.17
N LEU A 196 -13.29 -10.42 16.37
CA LEU A 196 -14.41 -10.50 17.30
C LEU A 196 -15.67 -9.83 16.74
N PHE A 197 -15.52 -8.67 16.09
CA PHE A 197 -16.61 -8.00 15.39
C PHE A 197 -17.20 -8.90 14.28
N MET A 198 -16.36 -9.46 13.40
CA MET A 198 -16.82 -10.30 12.31
C MET A 198 -17.45 -11.60 12.80
N ALA A 199 -16.93 -12.18 13.89
CA ALA A 199 -17.51 -13.35 14.56
C ALA A 199 -18.89 -13.01 15.17
N ALA A 200 -19.03 -11.86 15.82
CA ALA A 200 -20.32 -11.39 16.35
C ALA A 200 -21.34 -11.17 15.22
N VAL A 201 -20.94 -10.53 14.12
CA VAL A 201 -21.80 -10.34 12.95
C VAL A 201 -22.22 -11.70 12.36
N TYR A 202 -21.32 -12.69 12.31
CA TYR A 202 -21.66 -14.05 11.90
C TYR A 202 -22.66 -14.68 12.85
N GLY A 203 -22.46 -14.55 14.16
CA GLY A 203 -23.38 -15.06 15.20
C GLY A 203 -24.79 -14.50 15.07
N VAL A 204 -24.93 -13.19 14.91
CA VAL A 204 -26.22 -12.51 14.69
C VAL A 204 -26.94 -13.04 13.44
N ASN A 205 -26.19 -13.27 12.36
CA ASN A 205 -26.74 -13.77 11.09
C ASN A 205 -26.87 -15.31 11.03
N ASN A 206 -26.45 -16.04 12.07
CA ASN A 206 -26.42 -17.50 12.05
C ASN A 206 -27.79 -18.14 11.79
N LYS A 207 -28.88 -17.57 12.33
CA LYS A 207 -30.26 -18.04 12.07
C LYS A 207 -30.59 -17.96 10.56
N MET A 208 -30.17 -16.90 9.88
CA MET A 208 -30.38 -16.74 8.44
C MET A 208 -29.56 -17.78 7.65
N PHE A 209 -28.28 -17.95 7.99
CA PHE A 209 -27.42 -18.93 7.34
C PHE A 209 -27.91 -20.37 7.56
N ARG A 210 -28.37 -20.69 8.77
CA ARG A 210 -28.97 -21.98 9.12
C ARG A 210 -30.22 -22.27 8.30
N ARG A 211 -31.16 -21.33 8.21
CA ARG A 211 -32.37 -21.48 7.38
C ARG A 211 -32.06 -21.70 5.91
N ARG A 212 -31.03 -21.05 5.35
CA ARG A 212 -30.59 -21.30 3.97
C ARG A 212 -30.04 -22.72 3.80
N ARG A 213 -29.27 -23.23 4.77
CA ARG A 213 -28.76 -24.61 4.75
C ARG A 213 -29.87 -25.65 4.85
N GLU A 214 -30.88 -25.40 5.65
CA GLU A 214 -32.04 -26.29 5.79
C GLU A 214 -32.90 -26.33 4.52
N ARG A 215 -32.94 -25.26 3.76
CA ARG A 215 -33.63 -25.17 2.46
C ARG A 215 -32.82 -25.73 1.27
N ASP A 216 -31.58 -26.12 1.50
CA ASP A 216 -30.74 -26.69 0.46
C ASP A 216 -31.24 -28.08 0.06
N ARG A 217 -31.69 -28.23 -1.19
CA ARG A 217 -32.20 -29.46 -1.79
C ARG A 217 -31.19 -30.11 -2.73
N THR A 218 -29.97 -29.63 -2.81
CA THR A 218 -28.95 -30.19 -3.69
C THR A 218 -28.48 -31.55 -3.18
N ARG A 219 -28.35 -32.50 -4.10
CA ARG A 219 -27.89 -33.89 -3.77
C ARG A 219 -26.37 -33.98 -3.71
N GLU A 220 -25.66 -33.01 -4.27
CA GLU A 220 -24.19 -32.98 -4.27
C GLU A 220 -23.67 -32.62 -2.87
N ASP A 221 -22.98 -33.54 -2.24
CA ASP A 221 -22.33 -33.34 -0.95
C ASP A 221 -20.82 -33.45 -1.09
N LEU A 222 -20.11 -32.33 -0.93
CA LEU A 222 -18.65 -32.29 -1.03
C LEU A 222 -18.02 -32.99 0.17
N SER A 223 -17.11 -33.92 -0.09
CA SER A 223 -16.26 -34.46 0.96
C SER A 223 -15.26 -33.43 1.47
N TYR A 224 -14.80 -33.55 2.71
CA TYR A 224 -13.79 -32.66 3.25
C TYR A 224 -12.48 -32.70 2.44
N GLY A 225 -12.09 -33.84 1.87
CA GLY A 225 -10.95 -33.93 0.98
C GLY A 225 -11.09 -33.06 -0.28
N GLN A 226 -12.29 -33.02 -0.87
CA GLN A 226 -12.60 -32.11 -1.99
C GLN A 226 -12.58 -30.64 -1.57
N VAL A 227 -13.12 -30.34 -0.38
CA VAL A 227 -13.09 -28.98 0.20
C VAL A 227 -11.65 -28.48 0.36
N PHE A 228 -10.77 -29.27 0.98
CA PHE A 228 -9.35 -28.90 1.14
C PHE A 228 -8.65 -28.78 -0.21
N LYS A 229 -8.90 -29.69 -1.16
CA LYS A 229 -8.34 -29.61 -2.51
C LYS A 229 -8.75 -28.31 -3.21
N MET A 230 -10.02 -27.92 -3.13
CA MET A 230 -10.53 -26.68 -3.72
C MET A 230 -9.86 -25.44 -3.08
N ILE A 231 -9.77 -25.40 -1.75
CA ILE A 231 -9.12 -24.29 -1.03
C ILE A 231 -7.66 -24.23 -1.43
N PHE A 232 -6.91 -25.33 -1.35
CA PHE A 232 -5.48 -25.36 -1.66
C PHE A 232 -5.19 -24.96 -3.11
N THR A 233 -5.94 -25.48 -4.07
CA THR A 233 -5.78 -25.15 -5.49
C THR A 233 -6.05 -23.67 -5.79
N MET A 234 -6.98 -23.04 -5.05
CA MET A 234 -7.29 -21.62 -5.21
C MET A 234 -6.32 -20.71 -4.46
N VAL A 235 -5.89 -21.09 -3.26
CA VAL A 235 -5.05 -20.28 -2.39
C VAL A 235 -3.60 -20.26 -2.89
N THR A 236 -3.06 -21.40 -3.31
CA THR A 236 -1.63 -21.55 -3.65
C THR A 236 -1.15 -20.60 -4.76
N PRO A 237 -1.84 -20.46 -5.92
CA PRO A 237 -1.41 -19.52 -6.95
C PRO A 237 -1.44 -18.06 -6.50
N VAL A 238 -2.44 -17.70 -5.66
CA VAL A 238 -2.57 -16.35 -5.12
C VAL A 238 -1.43 -16.05 -4.15
N ILE A 239 -1.14 -16.98 -3.25
CA ILE A 239 -0.01 -16.87 -2.31
C ILE A 239 1.30 -16.72 -3.07
N LEU A 240 1.57 -17.60 -4.05
CA LEU A 240 2.82 -17.58 -4.80
C LEU A 240 3.02 -16.24 -5.55
N SER A 241 1.98 -15.76 -6.22
CA SER A 241 2.02 -14.47 -6.89
C SER A 241 2.30 -13.33 -5.91
N THR A 242 1.55 -13.29 -4.81
CA THR A 242 1.65 -12.22 -3.81
C THR A 242 2.99 -12.25 -3.10
N CYS A 243 3.53 -13.45 -2.83
CA CYS A 243 4.86 -13.64 -2.26
C CYS A 243 5.92 -13.01 -3.17
N ILE A 244 5.95 -13.35 -4.46
CA ILE A 244 6.91 -12.79 -5.42
C ILE A 244 6.83 -11.26 -5.49
N TYR A 245 5.62 -10.69 -5.53
CA TYR A 245 5.44 -9.24 -5.55
C TYR A 245 5.95 -8.53 -4.29
N ASN A 246 5.85 -9.16 -3.11
CA ASN A 246 6.21 -8.54 -1.84
C ASN A 246 7.61 -8.96 -1.35
N MET A 247 8.26 -9.91 -2.03
CA MET A 247 9.60 -10.40 -1.67
C MET A 247 10.67 -9.31 -1.77
N SER A 248 10.44 -8.29 -2.59
CA SER A 248 11.32 -7.12 -2.71
C SER A 248 11.61 -6.46 -1.36
N SER A 249 10.61 -6.34 -0.48
CA SER A 249 10.81 -5.71 0.83
C SER A 249 11.71 -6.53 1.76
N ALA A 250 11.56 -7.87 1.78
CA ALA A 250 12.42 -8.75 2.55
C ALA A 250 13.85 -8.78 2.00
N THR A 251 13.96 -8.90 0.67
CA THR A 251 15.26 -8.91 -0.01
C THR A 251 16.01 -7.58 0.23
N ASN A 252 15.31 -6.46 0.19
CA ASN A 252 15.89 -5.17 0.50
C ASN A 252 16.38 -5.07 1.93
N LEU A 253 15.58 -5.55 2.90
CA LEU A 253 15.97 -5.58 4.31
C LEU A 253 17.22 -6.41 4.52
N GLU A 254 17.19 -7.67 4.07
CA GLU A 254 18.27 -8.63 4.28
C GLU A 254 19.59 -8.17 3.63
N ILE A 255 19.54 -7.77 2.36
CA ILE A 255 20.72 -7.34 1.63
C ILE A 255 21.28 -6.05 2.21
N TYR A 256 20.41 -5.09 2.55
CA TYR A 256 20.85 -3.82 3.12
C TYR A 256 21.55 -4.07 4.46
N CYS A 257 20.88 -4.70 5.43
CA CYS A 257 21.45 -4.94 6.75
C CYS A 257 22.73 -5.79 6.68
N SER A 258 22.72 -6.90 5.94
CA SER A 258 23.89 -7.76 5.80
C SER A 258 25.11 -7.06 5.19
N ILE A 259 24.91 -6.22 4.17
CA ILE A 259 26.03 -5.51 3.52
C ILE A 259 26.57 -4.39 4.41
N VAL A 260 25.69 -3.56 5.00
CA VAL A 260 26.16 -2.41 5.80
C VAL A 260 26.82 -2.87 7.12
N GLU A 261 26.33 -3.94 7.72
CA GLU A 261 26.95 -4.52 8.91
C GLU A 261 28.31 -5.16 8.61
N LYS A 262 28.41 -6.00 7.57
CA LYS A 262 29.62 -6.76 7.25
C LYS A 262 30.69 -5.94 6.56
N LEU A 263 30.33 -5.02 5.67
CA LEU A 263 31.29 -4.28 4.85
C LEU A 263 31.51 -2.83 5.31
N LYS A 264 30.52 -2.20 5.95
CA LYS A 264 30.62 -0.80 6.39
C LYS A 264 30.73 -0.65 7.90
N GLY A 265 30.69 -1.75 8.67
CA GLY A 265 30.88 -1.75 10.11
C GLY A 265 29.74 -1.13 10.92
N TYR A 266 28.53 -1.07 10.36
CA TYR A 266 27.36 -0.59 11.11
C TYR A 266 26.97 -1.59 12.19
N THR A 267 26.49 -1.07 13.31
CA THR A 267 25.85 -1.92 14.32
C THR A 267 24.45 -2.33 13.85
N GLU A 268 23.91 -3.43 14.38
CA GLU A 268 22.53 -3.86 14.13
C GLU A 268 21.53 -2.71 14.36
N ALA A 269 21.70 -1.96 15.46
CA ALA A 269 20.84 -0.83 15.78
C ALA A 269 20.90 0.27 14.71
N GLN A 270 22.07 0.59 14.19
CA GLN A 270 22.23 1.58 13.12
C GLN A 270 21.61 1.10 11.81
N ALA A 271 21.90 -0.14 11.40
CA ALA A 271 21.37 -0.72 10.17
C ALA A 271 19.83 -0.75 10.18
N THR A 272 19.23 -1.22 11.27
CA THR A 272 17.76 -1.28 11.42
C THR A 272 17.14 0.09 11.55
N THR A 273 17.79 1.05 12.23
CA THR A 273 17.32 2.44 12.32
C THR A 273 17.26 3.08 10.94
N PHE A 274 18.31 2.99 10.15
CA PHE A 274 18.34 3.52 8.80
C PHE A 274 17.33 2.83 7.89
N TYR A 275 17.22 1.50 7.96
CA TYR A 275 16.16 0.81 7.22
C TYR A 275 14.76 1.29 7.63
N GLY A 276 14.53 1.58 8.91
CA GLY A 276 13.28 2.17 9.43
C GLY A 276 12.98 3.57 8.88
N LEU A 277 14.00 4.41 8.61
CA LEU A 277 13.80 5.69 7.95
C LEU A 277 13.27 5.51 6.53
N TYR A 278 13.77 4.52 5.80
CA TYR A 278 13.29 4.18 4.46
C TYR A 278 11.90 3.54 4.49
N SER A 279 11.76 2.40 5.19
CA SER A 279 10.55 1.56 5.17
C SER A 279 9.42 2.10 6.04
N GLY A 280 9.76 2.76 7.15
CA GLY A 280 8.82 3.26 8.15
C GLY A 280 8.39 4.71 7.97
N LYS A 281 9.24 5.57 7.38
CA LYS A 281 8.93 6.99 7.19
C LYS A 281 8.76 7.37 5.72
N ALA A 282 9.77 7.15 4.86
CA ALA A 282 9.72 7.63 3.48
C ALA A 282 8.75 6.84 2.59
N ASN A 283 8.82 5.50 2.61
CA ASN A 283 8.01 4.64 1.76
C ASN A 283 6.49 4.75 1.99
N PRO A 284 5.95 4.84 3.23
CA PRO A 284 4.53 5.03 3.45
C PRO A 284 3.93 6.29 2.81
N ILE A 285 4.71 7.36 2.67
CA ILE A 285 4.27 8.61 2.02
C ILE A 285 3.99 8.36 0.54
N THR A 286 4.85 7.61 -0.14
CA THR A 286 4.70 7.29 -1.57
C THR A 286 3.52 6.35 -1.85
N ASN A 287 3.09 5.58 -0.84
CA ASN A 287 1.96 4.67 -0.97
C ASN A 287 0.60 5.38 -1.13
N ILE A 288 0.50 6.68 -0.78
CA ILE A 288 -0.76 7.44 -0.93
C ILE A 288 -1.17 7.54 -2.41
N PRO A 289 -0.35 8.11 -3.32
CA PRO A 289 -0.72 8.17 -4.74
C PRO A 289 -0.75 6.80 -5.42
N ILE A 290 0.08 5.84 -4.98
CA ILE A 290 0.06 4.47 -5.50
C ILE A 290 -1.27 3.78 -5.16
N ALA A 291 -1.90 4.11 -4.02
CA ALA A 291 -3.21 3.60 -3.65
C ALA A 291 -4.29 3.97 -4.68
N PHE A 292 -4.21 5.19 -5.23
CA PHE A 292 -5.11 5.61 -6.30
C PHE A 292 -4.94 4.74 -7.56
N ALA A 293 -3.69 4.50 -7.97
CA ALA A 293 -3.41 3.60 -9.11
C ALA A 293 -3.93 2.17 -8.87
N THR A 294 -3.86 1.68 -7.63
CA THR A 294 -4.42 0.37 -7.23
C THR A 294 -5.94 0.35 -7.36
N ALA A 295 -6.61 1.41 -6.92
CA ALA A 295 -8.06 1.55 -7.05
C ALA A 295 -8.49 1.60 -8.53
N MET A 296 -7.78 2.37 -9.36
CA MET A 296 -8.01 2.43 -10.80
C MET A 296 -7.80 1.08 -11.48
N SER A 297 -6.71 0.37 -11.13
CA SER A 297 -6.44 -0.97 -11.63
C SER A 297 -7.59 -1.93 -11.32
N SER A 298 -8.07 -1.94 -10.07
CA SER A 298 -9.18 -2.79 -9.65
C SER A 298 -10.50 -2.47 -10.36
N ALA A 299 -10.76 -1.19 -10.63
CA ALA A 299 -11.97 -0.74 -11.32
C ALA A 299 -11.97 -1.09 -12.82
N ILE A 300 -10.79 -1.08 -13.45
CA ILE A 300 -10.68 -1.28 -14.90
C ILE A 300 -10.66 -2.75 -15.31
N ILE A 301 -10.22 -3.66 -14.43
CA ILE A 301 -10.13 -5.10 -14.73
C ILE A 301 -11.44 -5.66 -15.30
N PRO A 302 -12.62 -5.48 -14.68
CA PRO A 302 -13.87 -6.04 -15.21
C PRO A 302 -14.28 -5.44 -16.55
N THR A 303 -14.03 -4.14 -16.74
CA THR A 303 -14.37 -3.42 -17.97
C THR A 303 -13.48 -3.81 -19.16
N ILE A 304 -12.20 -4.05 -18.91
CA ILE A 304 -11.27 -4.55 -19.92
C ILE A 304 -11.58 -6.00 -20.25
N SER A 305 -11.77 -6.86 -19.24
CA SER A 305 -12.13 -8.28 -19.42
C SER A 305 -13.36 -8.43 -20.28
N GLY A 306 -14.45 -7.70 -19.95
CA GLY A 306 -15.69 -7.77 -20.71
C GLY A 306 -15.57 -7.28 -22.17
N SER A 307 -14.72 -6.30 -22.48
CA SER A 307 -14.48 -5.88 -23.86
C SER A 307 -13.59 -6.86 -24.61
N PHE A 308 -12.55 -7.38 -23.93
CA PHE A 308 -11.62 -8.34 -24.50
C PHE A 308 -12.31 -9.67 -24.86
N GLU A 309 -13.16 -10.19 -23.97
CA GLU A 309 -13.95 -11.43 -24.19
C GLU A 309 -14.96 -11.28 -25.34
N LYS A 310 -15.50 -10.09 -25.56
CA LYS A 310 -16.37 -9.79 -26.71
C LYS A 310 -15.59 -9.62 -28.03
N GLY A 311 -14.27 -9.72 -28.03
CA GLY A 311 -13.44 -9.51 -29.22
C GLY A 311 -13.29 -8.04 -29.63
N ASP A 312 -13.80 -7.09 -28.83
CA ASP A 312 -13.70 -5.64 -29.08
C ASP A 312 -12.28 -5.15 -28.72
N ARG A 313 -11.36 -5.32 -29.68
CA ARG A 313 -9.95 -4.95 -29.50
C ARG A 313 -9.76 -3.43 -29.42
N GLU A 314 -10.48 -2.66 -30.24
CA GLU A 314 -10.34 -1.20 -30.26
C GLU A 314 -10.93 -0.56 -28.99
N GLY A 315 -12.11 -1.00 -28.56
CA GLY A 315 -12.67 -0.58 -27.28
C GLY A 315 -11.78 -0.95 -26.10
N THR A 316 -11.12 -2.12 -26.14
CA THR A 316 -10.15 -2.52 -25.13
C THR A 316 -8.96 -1.58 -25.09
N LYS A 317 -8.34 -1.26 -26.27
CA LYS A 317 -7.21 -0.33 -26.35
C LYS A 317 -7.58 1.07 -25.84
N LYS A 318 -8.75 1.59 -26.22
CA LYS A 318 -9.24 2.88 -25.74
C LYS A 318 -9.36 2.92 -24.22
N LYS A 319 -10.00 1.90 -23.61
CA LYS A 319 -10.12 1.80 -22.14
C LYS A 319 -8.77 1.71 -21.43
N VAL A 320 -7.81 0.99 -22.00
CA VAL A 320 -6.44 0.95 -21.48
C VAL A 320 -5.80 2.33 -21.53
N GLY A 321 -5.92 3.04 -22.66
CA GLY A 321 -5.39 4.40 -22.84
C GLY A 321 -5.97 5.38 -21.84
N ASP A 322 -7.31 5.39 -21.68
CA ASP A 322 -8.01 6.27 -20.75
C ASP A 322 -7.59 6.03 -19.29
N ALA A 323 -7.41 4.76 -18.92
CA ALA A 323 -6.96 4.41 -17.58
C ALA A 323 -5.50 4.81 -17.31
N VAL A 324 -4.60 4.57 -18.28
CA VAL A 324 -3.19 5.00 -18.17
C VAL A 324 -3.12 6.51 -18.05
N LYS A 325 -3.84 7.24 -18.89
CA LYS A 325 -3.91 8.70 -18.87
C LYS A 325 -4.42 9.22 -17.52
N THR A 326 -5.53 8.70 -17.02
CA THR A 326 -6.09 9.11 -15.72
C THR A 326 -5.13 8.83 -14.57
N THR A 327 -4.45 7.68 -14.59
CA THR A 327 -3.46 7.34 -13.56
C THR A 327 -2.26 8.29 -13.61
N MET A 328 -1.75 8.59 -14.79
CA MET A 328 -0.60 9.50 -14.96
C MET A 328 -0.93 10.96 -14.63
N LEU A 329 -2.15 11.41 -14.92
CA LEU A 329 -2.64 12.74 -14.52
C LEU A 329 -2.60 12.98 -13.01
N ILE A 330 -2.58 11.92 -12.20
CA ILE A 330 -2.49 12.01 -10.73
C ILE A 330 -1.10 11.64 -10.23
N SER A 331 -0.49 10.57 -10.77
CA SER A 331 0.81 10.09 -10.28
C SER A 331 1.95 11.05 -10.58
N ILE A 332 1.95 11.71 -11.75
CA ILE A 332 3.02 12.63 -12.15
C ILE A 332 3.05 13.89 -11.25
N PRO A 333 1.96 14.65 -11.07
CA PRO A 333 1.98 15.81 -10.18
C PRO A 333 2.22 15.44 -8.71
N ALA A 334 1.72 14.28 -8.25
CA ALA A 334 2.01 13.78 -6.92
C ALA A 334 3.52 13.51 -6.73
N ALA A 335 4.18 12.91 -7.72
CA ALA A 335 5.62 12.68 -7.68
C ALA A 335 6.41 13.99 -7.63
N VAL A 336 6.11 14.94 -8.55
CA VAL A 336 6.79 16.24 -8.56
C VAL A 336 6.53 17.03 -7.28
N GLY A 337 5.28 17.05 -6.79
CA GLY A 337 4.93 17.73 -5.53
C GLY A 337 5.68 17.14 -4.33
N MET A 338 5.76 15.81 -4.23
CA MET A 338 6.52 15.13 -3.17
C MET A 338 8.03 15.38 -3.28
N ALA A 339 8.59 15.45 -4.49
CA ALA A 339 10.01 15.73 -4.67
C ALA A 339 10.36 17.17 -4.26
N VAL A 340 9.55 18.15 -4.70
CA VAL A 340 9.77 19.58 -4.44
C VAL A 340 9.51 19.93 -2.98
N LEU A 341 8.42 19.44 -2.41
CA LEU A 341 7.99 19.71 -1.04
C LEU A 341 8.40 18.59 -0.07
N ALA A 342 9.43 17.80 -0.39
CA ALA A 342 9.84 16.65 0.42
C ALA A 342 10.09 17.02 1.88
N LYS A 343 10.93 18.04 2.15
CA LYS A 343 11.29 18.45 3.50
C LYS A 343 10.08 18.93 4.31
N PRO A 344 9.23 19.87 3.84
CA PRO A 344 8.03 20.26 4.56
C PRO A 344 7.02 19.12 4.74
N VAL A 345 6.85 18.23 3.77
CA VAL A 345 5.95 17.07 3.90
C VAL A 345 6.44 16.11 4.98
N VAL A 346 7.73 15.77 4.97
CA VAL A 346 8.32 14.90 6.00
C VAL A 346 8.23 15.54 7.37
N PHE A 347 8.48 16.85 7.50
CA PHE A 347 8.44 17.54 8.78
C PHE A 347 7.01 17.63 9.37
N VAL A 348 5.97 17.74 8.54
CA VAL A 348 4.58 17.67 9.01
C VAL A 348 4.27 16.29 9.60
N LEU A 349 4.73 15.24 8.94
CA LEU A 349 4.44 13.87 9.34
C LEU A 349 5.38 13.37 10.45
N TYR A 350 6.65 13.80 10.42
CA TYR A 350 7.70 13.35 11.33
C TYR A 350 8.55 14.53 11.78
N PRO A 351 8.16 15.24 12.86
CA PRO A 351 8.80 16.50 13.29
C PRO A 351 10.19 16.32 13.91
N GLN A 352 10.78 15.13 13.89
CA GLN A 352 12.14 14.88 14.35
C GLN A 352 13.16 15.53 13.40
N GLN A 353 13.92 16.50 13.90
CA GLN A 353 14.86 17.28 13.09
C GLN A 353 16.12 16.49 12.70
N GLY A 354 16.60 15.60 13.57
CA GLY A 354 17.88 14.89 13.38
C GLY A 354 17.97 14.07 12.10
N THR A 355 16.88 13.45 11.65
CA THR A 355 16.83 12.60 10.44
C THR A 355 16.03 13.21 9.30
N LEU A 356 15.54 14.44 9.46
CA LEU A 356 14.64 15.12 8.53
C LEU A 356 15.22 15.21 7.10
N ASP A 357 16.47 15.67 6.97
CA ASP A 357 17.09 15.85 5.66
C ASP A 357 17.35 14.53 4.96
N MET A 358 17.71 13.50 5.71
CA MET A 358 17.90 12.15 5.19
C MET A 358 16.58 11.57 4.67
N VAL A 359 15.51 11.63 5.45
CA VAL A 359 14.18 11.13 5.04
C VAL A 359 13.62 11.94 3.87
N ALA A 360 13.83 13.26 3.84
CA ALA A 360 13.46 14.10 2.71
C ALA A 360 14.25 13.74 1.44
N GLY A 361 15.53 13.42 1.56
CA GLY A 361 16.36 12.92 0.47
C GLY A 361 15.86 11.58 -0.08
N LEU A 362 15.54 10.64 0.80
CA LEU A 362 14.92 9.36 0.42
C LEU A 362 13.60 9.58 -0.32
N LEU A 363 12.74 10.47 0.19
CA LEU A 363 11.45 10.76 -0.41
C LEU A 363 11.60 11.40 -1.81
N ARG A 364 12.58 12.27 -2.03
CA ARG A 364 12.86 12.86 -3.35
C ARG A 364 13.16 11.80 -4.40
N ILE A 365 13.99 10.81 -4.06
CA ILE A 365 14.32 9.72 -4.97
C ILE A 365 13.10 8.81 -5.16
N LEU A 366 12.43 8.42 -4.07
CA LEU A 366 11.24 7.57 -4.11
C LEU A 366 10.07 8.21 -4.86
N ALA A 367 9.97 9.53 -4.90
CA ALA A 367 8.94 10.24 -5.65
C ALA A 367 8.94 9.86 -7.14
N ILE A 368 10.12 9.59 -7.72
CA ILE A 368 10.25 9.11 -9.10
C ILE A 368 9.58 7.74 -9.25
N SER A 369 9.74 6.86 -8.27
CA SER A 369 9.15 5.52 -8.29
C SER A 369 7.61 5.53 -8.30
N VAL A 370 6.97 6.58 -7.79
CA VAL A 370 5.50 6.70 -7.74
C VAL A 370 4.88 6.65 -9.13
N VAL A 371 5.51 7.31 -10.12
CA VAL A 371 5.05 7.31 -11.51
C VAL A 371 5.12 5.88 -12.06
N PHE A 372 6.24 5.22 -11.85
CA PHE A 372 6.46 3.86 -12.35
C PHE A 372 5.63 2.82 -11.60
N TYR A 373 5.51 2.91 -10.28
CA TYR A 373 4.62 2.00 -9.51
C TYR A 373 3.15 2.20 -9.89
N GLY A 374 2.72 3.44 -10.10
CA GLY A 374 1.36 3.73 -10.58
C GLY A 374 1.09 3.07 -11.93
N LEU A 375 2.01 3.23 -12.87
CA LEU A 375 1.89 2.64 -14.21
C LEU A 375 2.00 1.10 -14.18
N SER A 376 2.94 0.54 -13.42
CA SER A 376 3.11 -0.92 -13.31
C SER A 376 1.90 -1.58 -12.65
N THR A 377 1.34 -0.97 -11.60
CA THR A 377 0.14 -1.46 -10.93
C THR A 377 -1.06 -1.51 -11.86
N LEU A 378 -1.27 -0.44 -12.64
CA LEU A 378 -2.35 -0.40 -13.62
C LEU A 378 -2.14 -1.43 -14.73
N THR A 379 -0.94 -1.50 -15.30
CA THR A 379 -0.62 -2.45 -16.39
C THR A 379 -0.66 -3.91 -15.93
N ASN A 380 -0.37 -4.20 -14.66
CA ASN A 380 -0.65 -5.51 -14.05
C ASN A 380 -2.13 -5.84 -14.12
N GLY A 381 -3.00 -4.89 -13.75
CA GLY A 381 -4.46 -5.05 -13.85
C GLY A 381 -4.94 -5.28 -15.29
N VAL A 382 -4.38 -4.55 -16.26
CA VAL A 382 -4.66 -4.76 -17.69
C VAL A 382 -4.31 -6.18 -18.14
N LEU A 383 -3.12 -6.67 -17.80
CA LEU A 383 -2.67 -8.02 -18.14
C LEU A 383 -3.53 -9.10 -17.46
N GLN A 384 -3.92 -8.88 -16.20
CA GLN A 384 -4.83 -9.78 -15.49
C GLN A 384 -6.22 -9.79 -16.13
N GLY A 385 -6.78 -8.63 -16.46
CA GLY A 385 -8.09 -8.49 -17.10
C GLY A 385 -8.16 -9.07 -18.51
N THR A 386 -7.02 -9.18 -19.20
CA THR A 386 -6.91 -9.79 -20.54
C THR A 386 -6.48 -11.27 -20.50
N GLY A 387 -6.47 -11.90 -19.34
CA GLY A 387 -6.16 -13.33 -19.16
C GLY A 387 -4.66 -13.68 -19.09
N TYR A 388 -3.76 -12.70 -19.20
CA TYR A 388 -2.31 -12.94 -19.10
C TYR A 388 -1.80 -12.88 -17.65
N VAL A 389 -2.48 -13.57 -16.72
CA VAL A 389 -2.25 -13.48 -15.26
C VAL A 389 -0.81 -13.80 -14.85
N ASN A 390 -0.16 -14.75 -15.53
CA ASN A 390 1.20 -15.18 -15.17
C ASN A 390 2.30 -14.19 -15.62
N ARG A 391 2.02 -13.32 -16.59
CA ARG A 391 3.04 -12.39 -17.12
C ARG A 391 3.53 -11.37 -16.09
N PRO A 392 2.65 -10.66 -15.37
CA PRO A 392 3.10 -9.77 -14.30
C PRO A 392 3.96 -10.45 -13.24
N VAL A 393 3.67 -11.72 -12.90
CA VAL A 393 4.42 -12.50 -11.90
C VAL A 393 5.86 -12.76 -12.38
N ILE A 394 6.01 -13.17 -13.65
CA ILE A 394 7.33 -13.38 -14.27
C ILE A 394 8.11 -12.06 -14.35
N HIS A 395 7.45 -10.97 -14.76
CA HIS A 395 8.07 -9.65 -14.83
C HIS A 395 8.51 -9.17 -13.43
N ALA A 396 7.72 -9.42 -12.39
CA ALA A 396 8.08 -9.10 -11.02
C ALA A 396 9.29 -9.89 -10.52
N ALA A 397 9.39 -11.18 -10.85
CA ALA A 397 10.55 -12.01 -10.50
C ALA A 397 11.84 -11.51 -11.19
N ILE A 398 11.76 -11.17 -12.49
CA ILE A 398 12.90 -10.61 -13.23
C ILE A 398 13.29 -9.24 -12.65
N ALA A 399 12.31 -8.36 -12.43
CA ALA A 399 12.57 -7.04 -11.84
C ALA A 399 13.17 -7.13 -10.44
N LEU A 400 12.75 -8.11 -9.63
CA LEU A 400 13.33 -8.39 -8.32
C LEU A 400 14.81 -8.79 -8.44
N GLY A 401 15.15 -9.69 -9.37
CA GLY A 401 16.55 -10.07 -9.60
C GLY A 401 17.43 -8.88 -10.00
N ILE A 402 16.94 -8.03 -10.93
CA ILE A 402 17.65 -6.81 -11.36
C ILE A 402 17.79 -5.83 -10.18
N GLN A 403 16.73 -5.58 -9.43
CA GLN A 403 16.73 -4.71 -8.26
C GLN A 403 17.74 -5.17 -7.21
N THR A 404 17.76 -6.47 -6.90
CA THR A 404 18.66 -7.08 -5.94
C THR A 404 20.12 -6.88 -6.33
N MET A 405 20.43 -7.13 -7.62
CA MET A 405 21.78 -6.92 -8.15
C MET A 405 22.17 -5.43 -8.09
N VAL A 406 21.28 -4.52 -8.50
CA VAL A 406 21.53 -3.07 -8.45
C VAL A 406 21.74 -2.61 -7.01
N LEU A 407 20.92 -3.06 -6.06
CA LEU A 407 21.06 -2.70 -4.65
C LEU A 407 22.43 -3.16 -4.10
N ALA A 408 22.80 -4.40 -4.34
CA ALA A 408 24.09 -4.92 -3.88
C ALA A 408 25.28 -4.15 -4.49
N LEU A 409 25.26 -3.90 -5.81
CA LEU A 409 26.31 -3.13 -6.48
C LEU A 409 26.40 -1.70 -5.92
N LEU A 410 25.28 -1.02 -5.72
CA LEU A 410 25.28 0.34 -5.18
C LEU A 410 25.81 0.38 -3.75
N LEU A 411 25.44 -0.58 -2.90
CA LEU A 411 25.93 -0.63 -1.52
C LEU A 411 27.42 -0.95 -1.41
N VAL A 412 27.95 -1.78 -2.31
CA VAL A 412 29.37 -2.17 -2.30
C VAL A 412 30.27 -1.11 -2.94
N PHE A 413 29.87 -0.56 -4.10
CA PHE A 413 30.74 0.27 -4.92
C PHE A 413 30.49 1.78 -4.81
N THR A 414 29.43 2.20 -4.09
CA THR A 414 29.09 3.63 -3.97
C THR A 414 28.88 4.06 -2.51
N PRO A 415 29.05 5.36 -2.20
CA PRO A 415 28.77 5.90 -0.88
C PRO A 415 27.26 6.22 -0.66
N LEU A 416 26.37 5.64 -1.45
CA LEU A 416 24.93 5.99 -1.40
C LEU A 416 24.22 5.49 -0.14
N ASP A 417 24.76 4.49 0.56
CA ASP A 417 24.21 3.93 1.78
C ASP A 417 22.69 3.68 1.68
N ILE A 418 21.93 4.27 2.59
CA ILE A 418 20.46 4.13 2.63
C ILE A 418 19.77 4.58 1.33
N TYR A 419 20.33 5.55 0.61
CA TYR A 419 19.75 6.02 -0.64
C TYR A 419 19.73 4.96 -1.74
N ALA A 420 20.64 3.96 -1.66
CA ALA A 420 20.66 2.81 -2.56
C ALA A 420 19.33 2.04 -2.56
N LEU A 421 18.63 1.94 -1.41
CA LEU A 421 17.30 1.35 -1.31
C LEU A 421 16.26 2.09 -2.15
N SER A 422 16.30 3.43 -2.12
CA SER A 422 15.37 4.25 -2.92
C SER A 422 15.66 4.13 -4.42
N VAL A 423 16.92 4.10 -4.82
CA VAL A 423 17.33 3.89 -6.22
C VAL A 423 16.93 2.50 -6.72
N ALA A 424 17.12 1.48 -5.89
CA ALA A 424 16.71 0.11 -6.21
C ALA A 424 15.19 -0.01 -6.40
N ALA A 425 14.38 0.68 -5.58
CA ALA A 425 12.93 0.73 -5.73
C ALA A 425 12.49 1.41 -7.04
N VAL A 426 13.17 2.49 -7.44
CA VAL A 426 12.95 3.12 -8.75
C VAL A 426 13.29 2.14 -9.88
N CYS A 427 14.43 1.44 -9.79
CA CYS A 427 14.84 0.45 -10.79
C CYS A 427 13.81 -0.68 -10.93
N TYR A 428 13.32 -1.25 -9.82
CA TYR A 428 12.28 -2.28 -9.82
C TYR A 428 11.02 -1.83 -10.56
N SER A 429 10.47 -0.68 -10.15
CA SER A 429 9.23 -0.15 -10.72
C SER A 429 9.39 0.21 -12.20
N PHE A 430 10.54 0.73 -12.60
CA PHE A 430 10.88 1.03 -13.99
C PHE A 430 10.97 -0.24 -14.86
N CYS A 431 11.67 -1.27 -14.38
CA CYS A 431 11.76 -2.57 -15.07
C CYS A 431 10.37 -3.19 -15.26
N MET A 432 9.52 -3.15 -14.22
CA MET A 432 8.14 -3.61 -14.31
C MET A 432 7.34 -2.87 -15.38
N CYS A 433 7.47 -1.54 -15.45
CA CYS A 433 6.79 -0.73 -16.47
C CYS A 433 7.20 -1.12 -17.88
N ILE A 434 8.49 -1.27 -18.12
CA ILE A 434 9.00 -1.63 -19.46
C ILE A 434 8.46 -3.00 -19.86
N MET A 435 8.63 -4.02 -19.02
CA MET A 435 8.23 -5.39 -19.36
C MET A 435 6.72 -5.52 -19.56
N ASN A 436 5.92 -4.88 -18.69
CA ASN A 436 4.47 -4.86 -18.84
C ASN A 436 4.05 -4.12 -20.11
N GLY A 437 4.63 -2.95 -20.38
CA GLY A 437 4.34 -2.14 -21.56
C GLY A 437 4.66 -2.89 -22.87
N LEU A 438 5.81 -3.54 -22.94
CA LEU A 438 6.20 -4.37 -24.10
C LEU A 438 5.25 -5.57 -24.27
N CYS A 439 4.84 -6.22 -23.17
CA CYS A 439 3.89 -7.32 -23.21
C CYS A 439 2.51 -6.85 -23.71
N ILE A 440 1.98 -5.74 -23.21
CA ILE A 440 0.71 -5.15 -23.64
C ILE A 440 0.78 -4.77 -25.13
N ARG A 441 1.86 -4.11 -25.55
CA ARG A 441 2.07 -3.76 -26.97
C ARG A 441 2.06 -5.00 -27.87
N LYS A 442 2.77 -6.07 -27.47
CA LYS A 442 2.84 -7.32 -28.24
C LYS A 442 1.51 -8.08 -28.28
N LYS A 443 0.75 -8.12 -27.17
CA LYS A 443 -0.46 -8.95 -27.04
C LYS A 443 -1.73 -8.24 -27.47
N LEU A 444 -1.85 -6.95 -27.18
CA LEU A 444 -3.05 -6.16 -27.48
C LEU A 444 -2.87 -5.22 -28.70
N GLY A 445 -1.64 -5.05 -29.18
CA GLY A 445 -1.34 -4.06 -30.23
C GLY A 445 -1.56 -2.62 -29.76
N TYR A 446 -1.56 -2.39 -28.42
CA TYR A 446 -1.74 -1.06 -27.86
C TYR A 446 -0.46 -0.23 -28.00
N LYS A 447 -0.59 0.96 -28.58
CA LYS A 447 0.48 1.96 -28.65
C LYS A 447 0.19 3.05 -27.61
N GLN A 448 1.16 3.28 -26.75
CA GLN A 448 1.06 4.30 -25.72
C GLN A 448 1.06 5.70 -26.34
N GLU A 449 0.07 6.50 -26.01
CA GLU A 449 0.06 7.91 -26.35
C GLU A 449 0.98 8.66 -25.38
N VAL A 450 2.09 9.19 -25.89
CA VAL A 450 3.15 9.75 -25.04
C VAL A 450 2.87 11.20 -24.69
N VAL A 451 2.43 12.01 -25.68
CA VAL A 451 2.34 13.46 -25.52
C VAL A 451 1.31 13.84 -24.47
N ARG A 452 0.06 13.42 -24.65
CA ARG A 452 -1.05 13.79 -23.73
C ARG A 452 -1.01 13.04 -22.41
N THR A 453 -0.38 11.85 -22.37
CA THR A 453 -0.34 11.01 -21.19
C THR A 453 0.84 11.30 -20.28
N PHE A 454 2.00 11.67 -20.84
CA PHE A 454 3.23 11.87 -20.05
C PHE A 454 3.80 13.28 -20.20
N ILE A 455 3.98 13.78 -21.43
CA ILE A 455 4.69 15.05 -21.66
C ILE A 455 3.89 16.22 -21.09
N ILE A 456 2.62 16.35 -21.45
CA ILE A 456 1.78 17.47 -20.98
C ILE A 456 1.62 17.43 -19.45
N PRO A 457 1.25 16.29 -18.80
CA PRO A 457 1.23 16.21 -17.35
C PRO A 457 2.58 16.51 -16.69
N MET A 458 3.70 16.09 -17.29
CA MET A 458 5.04 16.35 -16.75
C MET A 458 5.39 17.83 -16.80
N VAL A 459 5.21 18.49 -17.95
CA VAL A 459 5.46 19.94 -18.10
C VAL A 459 4.57 20.73 -17.15
N SER A 460 3.29 20.37 -17.06
CA SER A 460 2.34 21.00 -16.14
C SER A 460 2.73 20.79 -14.67
N ALA A 461 3.21 19.59 -14.32
CA ALA A 461 3.65 19.26 -12.97
C ALA A 461 4.95 19.97 -12.60
N LEU A 462 5.89 20.13 -13.55
CA LEU A 462 7.11 20.91 -13.32
C LEU A 462 6.77 22.39 -13.09
N GLY A 463 5.88 22.98 -13.90
CA GLY A 463 5.38 24.35 -13.67
C GLY A 463 4.68 24.49 -12.31
N MET A 464 3.83 23.53 -11.96
CA MET A 464 3.22 23.45 -10.63
C MET A 464 4.28 23.37 -9.52
N GLY A 465 5.30 22.54 -9.69
CA GLY A 465 6.37 22.35 -8.69
C GLY A 465 7.15 23.64 -8.44
N VAL A 466 7.48 24.39 -9.50
CA VAL A 466 8.14 25.70 -9.38
C VAL A 466 7.26 26.68 -8.60
N VAL A 467 5.99 26.78 -8.93
CA VAL A 467 5.06 27.67 -8.20
C VAL A 467 4.91 27.22 -6.74
N ALA A 468 4.74 25.93 -6.48
CA ALA A 468 4.63 25.39 -5.13
C ALA A 468 5.86 25.72 -4.26
N PHE A 469 7.05 25.60 -4.85
CA PHE A 469 8.30 25.96 -4.19
C PHE A 469 8.35 27.43 -3.81
N PHE A 470 8.07 28.34 -4.76
CA PHE A 470 8.11 29.78 -4.48
C PHE A 470 7.01 30.22 -3.51
N VAL A 471 5.81 29.64 -3.60
CA VAL A 471 4.73 29.93 -2.64
C VAL A 471 5.13 29.49 -1.24
N TYR A 472 5.67 28.29 -1.08
CA TYR A 472 6.11 27.79 0.22
C TYR A 472 7.25 28.66 0.79
N GLN A 473 8.27 28.96 -0.01
CA GLN A 473 9.41 29.80 0.42
C GLN A 473 8.99 31.26 0.71
N GLY A 474 8.09 31.80 -0.12
CA GLY A 474 7.57 33.16 0.08
C GLY A 474 6.79 33.30 1.39
N LEU A 475 5.91 32.33 1.71
CA LEU A 475 5.18 32.32 2.98
C LEU A 475 6.14 32.16 4.17
N ASN A 476 7.13 31.28 4.04
CA ASN A 476 8.14 31.09 5.08
C ASN A 476 8.94 32.36 5.32
N PHE A 477 9.33 33.06 4.25
CA PHE A 477 10.01 34.37 4.33
C PHE A 477 9.13 35.43 5.01
N VAL A 478 7.83 35.48 4.70
CA VAL A 478 6.89 36.40 5.36
C VAL A 478 6.83 36.13 6.88
N PHE A 479 6.73 34.85 7.30
CA PHE A 479 6.70 34.50 8.72
C PHE A 479 8.02 34.84 9.45
N VAL A 480 9.17 34.70 8.79
CA VAL A 480 10.46 35.12 9.32
C VAL A 480 10.50 36.66 9.46
N THR A 481 10.02 37.39 8.45
CA THR A 481 10.00 38.85 8.46
C THR A 481 9.08 39.42 9.55
N MET A 482 7.95 38.75 9.79
CA MET A 482 7.00 39.06 10.88
C MET A 482 7.51 38.66 12.27
N LYS A 483 8.73 38.10 12.38
CA LYS A 483 9.31 37.56 13.63
C LYS A 483 8.49 36.46 14.28
N LEU A 484 7.61 35.80 13.53
CA LEU A 484 6.85 34.62 13.96
C LEU A 484 7.69 33.36 13.88
N LEU A 485 8.78 33.37 13.13
CA LEU A 485 9.73 32.29 12.93
C LEU A 485 11.16 32.84 12.95
N GLU A 486 12.07 32.16 13.65
CA GLU A 486 13.50 32.46 13.56
C GLU A 486 14.07 31.89 12.25
N LYS A 487 15.03 32.63 11.66
CA LYS A 487 15.67 32.23 10.40
C LYS A 487 16.36 30.87 10.55
N GLY A 488 15.95 29.88 9.74
CA GLY A 488 16.51 28.52 9.76
C GLY A 488 15.84 27.57 10.73
N THR A 489 14.87 28.01 11.55
CA THR A 489 14.08 27.14 12.40
C THR A 489 12.81 26.67 11.67
N LEU A 490 12.30 25.50 12.04
CA LEU A 490 11.03 24.96 11.55
C LEU A 490 10.04 24.91 12.71
N ASN A 491 8.95 25.66 12.59
CA ASN A 491 7.81 25.55 13.48
C ASN A 491 6.75 24.66 12.81
N TRP A 492 6.30 23.63 13.52
CA TRP A 492 5.37 22.64 12.96
C TRP A 492 4.05 23.26 12.48
N GLY A 493 3.44 24.11 13.27
CA GLY A 493 2.16 24.74 12.93
C GLY A 493 2.26 25.67 11.71
N LEU A 494 3.28 26.53 11.68
CA LEU A 494 3.52 27.44 10.56
C LEU A 494 3.88 26.67 9.29
N ASN A 495 4.68 25.60 9.41
CA ASN A 495 4.98 24.72 8.28
C ASN A 495 3.73 24.03 7.71
N CYS A 496 2.79 23.59 8.57
CA CYS A 496 1.51 23.05 8.13
C CYS A 496 0.73 24.07 7.29
N ILE A 497 0.65 25.33 7.75
CA ILE A 497 -0.06 26.41 7.03
C ILE A 497 0.60 26.65 5.67
N CYS A 498 1.93 26.83 5.64
CA CYS A 498 2.68 27.03 4.40
C CYS A 498 2.47 25.87 3.42
N LEU A 499 2.54 24.63 3.91
CA LEU A 499 2.40 23.43 3.08
C LEU A 499 0.99 23.32 2.50
N ILE A 500 -0.05 23.48 3.33
CA ILE A 500 -1.44 23.40 2.88
C ILE A 500 -1.71 24.45 1.80
N PHE A 501 -1.28 25.70 2.04
CA PHE A 501 -1.50 26.77 1.08
C PHE A 501 -0.71 26.53 -0.22
N ALA A 502 0.54 26.10 -0.14
CA ALA A 502 1.36 25.76 -1.30
C ALA A 502 0.73 24.63 -2.12
N VAL A 503 0.21 23.59 -1.46
CA VAL A 503 -0.46 22.45 -2.13
C VAL A 503 -1.77 22.90 -2.80
N LEU A 504 -2.57 23.75 -2.16
CA LEU A 504 -3.82 24.25 -2.77
C LEU A 504 -3.53 25.06 -4.04
N VAL A 505 -2.56 25.98 -3.98
CA VAL A 505 -2.13 26.75 -5.16
C VAL A 505 -1.56 25.81 -6.23
N ALA A 506 -0.74 24.85 -5.84
CA ALA A 506 -0.16 23.87 -6.74
C ALA A 506 -1.23 23.10 -7.54
N VAL A 507 -2.27 22.60 -6.87
CA VAL A 507 -3.37 21.87 -7.52
C VAL A 507 -4.08 22.74 -8.55
N VAL A 508 -4.37 24.01 -8.21
CA VAL A 508 -5.01 24.95 -9.14
C VAL A 508 -4.13 25.20 -10.36
N VAL A 509 -2.85 25.49 -10.15
CA VAL A 509 -1.88 25.74 -11.23
C VAL A 509 -1.72 24.52 -12.13
N TYR A 510 -1.62 23.32 -11.55
CA TYR A 510 -1.50 22.08 -12.31
C TYR A 510 -2.68 21.89 -13.26
N PHE A 511 -3.91 21.93 -12.75
CA PHE A 511 -5.09 21.75 -13.58
C PHE A 511 -5.23 22.84 -14.63
N ALA A 512 -4.92 24.11 -14.29
CA ALA A 512 -4.91 25.19 -15.26
C ALA A 512 -3.94 24.95 -16.42
N LEU A 513 -2.71 24.51 -16.10
CA LEU A 513 -1.69 24.20 -17.11
C LEU A 513 -2.07 22.97 -17.95
N VAL A 514 -2.56 21.90 -17.34
CA VAL A 514 -2.98 20.68 -18.07
C VAL A 514 -4.11 20.99 -19.05
N ILE A 515 -5.10 21.79 -18.63
CA ILE A 515 -6.21 22.19 -19.50
C ILE A 515 -5.69 23.09 -20.63
N LYS A 516 -4.89 24.10 -20.32
CA LYS A 516 -4.34 25.06 -21.30
C LYS A 516 -3.47 24.36 -22.37
N LEU A 517 -2.72 23.33 -21.98
CA LEU A 517 -1.85 22.56 -22.88
C LEU A 517 -2.61 21.43 -23.63
N GLY A 518 -3.94 21.30 -23.43
CA GLY A 518 -4.75 20.28 -24.10
C GLY A 518 -4.55 18.86 -23.58
N GLY A 519 -4.05 18.71 -22.35
CA GLY A 519 -3.89 17.42 -21.69
C GLY A 519 -5.22 16.74 -21.34
N VAL A 520 -6.29 17.53 -21.11
CA VAL A 520 -7.65 17.05 -20.85
C VAL A 520 -8.62 17.73 -21.80
N ASN A 521 -9.43 16.93 -22.50
CA ASN A 521 -10.43 17.41 -23.45
C ASN A 521 -11.74 17.79 -22.74
N ARG A 522 -12.56 18.60 -23.41
CA ARG A 522 -13.87 19.04 -22.91
C ARG A 522 -14.78 17.86 -22.54
N GLU A 523 -14.82 16.83 -23.37
CA GLU A 523 -15.63 15.62 -23.13
C GLU A 523 -15.16 14.85 -21.89
N GLU A 524 -13.86 14.73 -21.69
CA GLU A 524 -13.25 14.10 -20.52
C GLU A 524 -13.55 14.89 -19.24
N MET A 525 -13.55 16.23 -19.32
CA MET A 525 -13.96 17.08 -18.19
C MET A 525 -15.43 16.90 -17.83
N ILE A 526 -16.31 16.79 -18.82
CA ILE A 526 -17.76 16.58 -18.60
C ILE A 526 -18.01 15.24 -17.90
N ALA A 527 -17.21 14.22 -18.18
CA ALA A 527 -17.29 12.89 -17.55
C ALA A 527 -16.92 12.88 -16.05
N LEU A 528 -16.24 13.92 -15.55
CA LEU A 528 -15.90 14.06 -14.14
C LEU A 528 -17.10 14.43 -13.27
N PRO A 529 -17.13 14.09 -11.98
CA PRO A 529 -18.13 14.59 -11.05
C PRO A 529 -18.18 16.14 -11.07
N LYS A 530 -19.36 16.72 -11.28
CA LYS A 530 -19.55 18.16 -11.50
C LYS A 530 -18.80 18.73 -12.73
N GLY A 531 -18.47 17.89 -13.71
CA GLY A 531 -17.69 18.25 -14.89
C GLY A 531 -18.27 19.43 -15.69
N ARG A 532 -19.61 19.55 -15.81
CA ARG A 532 -20.25 20.71 -16.45
C ARG A 532 -19.91 22.04 -15.74
N THR A 533 -19.76 22.03 -14.42
CA THR A 533 -19.37 23.23 -13.65
C THR A 533 -17.90 23.55 -13.90
N LEU A 534 -17.04 22.53 -13.92
CA LEU A 534 -15.60 22.70 -14.23
C LEU A 534 -15.39 23.26 -15.64
N VAL A 535 -16.13 22.77 -16.63
CA VAL A 535 -16.08 23.29 -18.01
C VAL A 535 -16.48 24.77 -18.05
N ARG A 536 -17.60 25.15 -17.40
CA ARG A 536 -18.04 26.56 -17.35
C ARG A 536 -16.98 27.48 -16.71
N ILE A 537 -16.34 27.01 -15.63
CA ILE A 537 -15.26 27.78 -14.99
C ILE A 537 -14.08 27.91 -15.95
N ALA A 538 -13.64 26.81 -16.58
CA ALA A 538 -12.52 26.83 -17.51
C ALA A 538 -12.77 27.70 -18.76
N GLU A 539 -14.00 27.72 -19.29
CA GLU A 539 -14.41 28.61 -20.38
C GLU A 539 -14.42 30.09 -19.93
N LYS A 540 -14.90 30.37 -18.71
CA LYS A 540 -14.96 31.74 -18.15
C LYS A 540 -13.58 32.36 -17.95
N ILE A 541 -12.58 31.55 -17.61
CA ILE A 541 -11.17 31.98 -17.41
C ILE A 541 -10.29 31.75 -18.65
N HIS A 542 -10.91 31.54 -19.82
CA HIS A 542 -10.22 31.36 -21.11
C HIS A 542 -9.16 30.24 -21.13
N LEU A 543 -9.31 29.22 -20.31
CA LEU A 543 -8.44 28.03 -20.32
C LEU A 543 -8.84 27.01 -21.38
N LEU A 544 -10.13 26.97 -21.77
CA LEU A 544 -10.65 26.19 -22.90
C LEU A 544 -11.01 27.17 -24.02
N GLN A 545 -10.44 26.94 -25.21
CA GLN A 545 -10.95 27.58 -26.42
C GLN A 545 -12.32 26.97 -26.75
N LYS A 546 -13.27 27.82 -27.14
CA LYS A 546 -14.61 27.41 -27.51
C LYS A 546 -14.66 26.41 -28.65
#